data_ab159fbfc8358e97d21a58b6adfec644
#
_entry.id   ab159fbfc8358e97d21a58b6adfec644
#
_cell.length_a   1.000
_cell.length_b   1.000
_cell.length_c   1.000
_cell.angle_alpha   90.00
_cell.angle_beta   90.00
_cell.angle_gamma   90.00
#
_symmetry.space_group_name_H-M   'P 1'
#
loop_
_entity.id
_entity.type
_entity.pdbx_description
1 polymer ?
#
loop_
_entity_poly.entity_id
_entity_poly.type
_entity_poly.pdbx_seq_one_letter_code
_entity_poly.pdbx_strand_id
1 'polypeptide(L)'
;MVSKISPFDVRSALSTAAPWAAQRLLDRGLLSEQVAAPFIEEDGAQGSSLSRASLAKAVRLSVRMLAQEAPGHSVEVRVPPFVAVQCIEGPRHTRGTPPNVVEMSPEIWLGLASGMITLEQVQAHIDMSGTRVAEIGNHLPVARIS
;
A
#
# COMPACT_ATOMS: atom_id res chain seq x y z
N MET A 1 10.25 1.51 -23.15
CA MET A 1 10.81 0.66 -22.07
C MET A 1 10.55 1.32 -20.72
N VAL A 2 9.89 0.59 -19.83
CA VAL A 2 9.59 1.11 -18.50
C VAL A 2 10.82 0.96 -17.62
N SER A 3 11.28 2.07 -17.03
CA SER A 3 12.39 2.05 -16.10
C SER A 3 12.03 1.28 -14.84
N LYS A 4 12.97 0.53 -14.31
CA LYS A 4 12.79 -0.13 -13.02
C LYS A 4 12.66 0.90 -11.92
N ILE A 5 11.73 0.65 -11.00
CA ILE A 5 11.54 1.50 -9.83
C ILE A 5 12.66 1.20 -8.84
N SER A 6 13.29 2.24 -8.33
CA SER A 6 14.35 2.13 -7.35
C SER A 6 13.79 1.89 -5.95
N PRO A 7 14.32 0.91 -5.20
CA PRO A 7 13.94 0.73 -3.79
C PRO A 7 14.18 1.98 -2.94
N PHE A 8 15.22 2.75 -3.25
CA PHE A 8 15.50 4.01 -2.56
C PHE A 8 14.37 5.02 -2.79
N ASP A 9 13.89 5.15 -4.03
CA ASP A 9 12.82 6.09 -4.37
C ASP A 9 11.50 5.70 -3.68
N VAL A 10 11.21 4.41 -3.61
CA VAL A 10 10.02 3.90 -2.92
C VAL A 10 10.12 4.21 -1.43
N ARG A 11 11.24 3.89 -0.80
CA ARG A 11 11.43 4.14 0.63
C ARG A 11 11.35 5.62 0.95
N SER A 12 11.94 6.47 0.12
CA SER A 12 11.88 7.92 0.28
C SER A 12 10.44 8.44 0.20
N ALA A 13 9.69 7.98 -0.79
CA ALA A 13 8.29 8.38 -0.97
C ALA A 13 7.41 7.89 0.19
N LEU A 14 7.61 6.65 0.64
CA LEU A 14 6.88 6.10 1.78
C LEU A 14 7.22 6.86 3.06
N SER A 15 8.49 7.20 3.28
CA SER A 15 8.89 7.98 4.45
C SER A 15 8.23 9.35 4.49
N THR A 16 8.12 10.00 3.32
CA THR A 16 7.44 11.29 3.21
C THR A 16 5.96 11.18 3.56
N ALA A 17 5.30 10.11 3.15
CA ALA A 17 3.87 9.91 3.38
C ALA A 17 3.54 9.28 4.73
N ALA A 18 4.54 8.74 5.44
CA ALA A 18 4.33 7.97 6.66
C ALA A 18 3.60 8.74 7.77
N PRO A 19 3.93 10.00 8.08
CA PRO A 19 3.19 10.73 9.12
C PRO A 19 1.72 10.87 8.80
N TRP A 20 1.39 11.16 7.55
CA TRP A 20 0.01 11.27 7.08
C TRP A 20 -0.75 9.95 7.23
N ALA A 21 -0.13 8.86 6.79
CA ALA A 21 -0.75 7.53 6.85
C ALA A 21 -0.93 7.09 8.31
N ALA A 22 0.09 7.25 9.14
CA ALA A 22 0.03 6.87 10.55
C ALA A 22 -1.08 7.63 11.29
N GLN A 23 -1.22 8.93 11.06
CA GLN A 23 -2.25 9.72 11.70
C GLN A 23 -3.65 9.26 11.29
N ARG A 24 -3.86 9.01 10.00
CA ARG A 24 -5.18 8.54 9.53
C ARG A 24 -5.51 7.15 10.04
N LEU A 25 -4.54 6.25 10.10
CA LEU A 25 -4.74 4.92 10.64
C LEU A 25 -5.04 4.97 12.14
N LEU A 26 -4.35 5.85 12.87
CA LEU A 26 -4.61 6.09 14.28
C LEU A 26 -6.03 6.60 14.50
N ASP A 27 -6.45 7.59 13.71
CA ASP A 27 -7.79 8.18 13.80
C ASP A 27 -8.90 7.16 13.50
N ARG A 28 -8.61 6.18 12.64
CA ARG A 28 -9.54 5.08 12.32
C ARG A 28 -9.51 3.93 13.31
N GLY A 29 -8.62 3.99 14.32
CA GLY A 29 -8.47 2.91 15.28
C GLY A 29 -7.75 1.68 14.72
N LEU A 30 -7.05 1.81 13.59
CA LEU A 30 -6.33 0.72 12.94
C LEU A 30 -4.86 0.63 13.34
N LEU A 31 -4.39 1.62 14.06
CA LEU A 31 -3.00 1.70 14.53
C LEU A 31 -3.01 2.22 15.96
N SER A 32 -2.23 1.60 16.84
CA SER A 32 -2.10 2.07 18.22
C SER A 32 -1.21 3.31 18.28
N GLU A 33 -1.39 4.11 19.34
CA GLU A 33 -0.54 5.28 19.58
C GLU A 33 0.93 4.92 19.68
N GLN A 34 1.23 3.79 20.31
CA GLN A 34 2.60 3.30 20.49
C GLN A 34 3.28 2.99 19.15
N VAL A 35 2.54 2.36 18.23
CA VAL A 35 3.07 2.03 16.91
C VAL A 35 3.12 3.27 16.01
N ALA A 36 2.15 4.16 16.14
CA ALA A 36 2.07 5.38 15.33
C ALA A 36 3.13 6.41 15.72
N ALA A 37 3.49 6.49 17.00
CA ALA A 37 4.34 7.55 17.55
C ALA A 37 5.66 7.76 16.79
N PRO A 38 6.41 6.72 16.39
CA PRO A 38 7.66 6.93 15.63
C PRO A 38 7.47 7.61 14.28
N PHE A 39 6.27 7.58 13.72
CA PHE A 39 5.98 8.12 12.39
C PHE A 39 5.34 9.50 12.44
N ILE A 40 4.79 9.90 13.59
CA ILE A 40 4.10 11.18 13.76
C ILE A 40 5.08 12.17 14.39
N GLU A 41 5.31 13.28 13.70
CA GLU A 41 6.17 14.35 14.21
C GLU A 41 5.49 15.09 15.36
N GLU A 42 6.27 15.42 16.40
CA GLU A 42 5.74 16.08 17.60
C GLU A 42 5.14 17.47 17.34
N ASP A 43 5.57 18.13 16.29
CA ASP A 43 5.09 19.46 15.90
C ASP A 43 3.75 19.43 15.15
N GLY A 44 3.02 18.39 15.29
CA GLY A 44 1.60 18.11 15.10
C GLY A 44 0.83 18.77 13.95
N ALA A 45 1.11 19.98 13.59
CA ALA A 45 0.30 20.70 12.63
C ALA A 45 0.74 20.54 11.16
N GLN A 46 2.01 20.16 10.94
CA GLN A 46 2.57 20.03 9.60
C GLN A 46 2.77 18.58 9.16
N GLY A 47 3.00 17.67 10.10
CA GLY A 47 3.25 16.26 9.80
C GLY A 47 2.04 15.50 9.26
N SER A 48 0.82 15.95 9.57
CA SER A 48 -0.41 15.33 9.09
C SER A 48 -0.85 15.85 7.71
N SER A 49 -0.18 16.90 7.20
CA SER A 49 -0.49 17.52 5.92
C SER A 49 0.41 16.96 4.82
N LEU A 50 -0.20 16.38 3.81
CA LEU A 50 0.51 15.82 2.67
C LEU A 50 -0.14 16.32 1.38
N SER A 51 0.68 16.82 0.45
CA SER A 51 0.14 17.26 -0.83
C SER A 51 -0.40 16.06 -1.60
N ARG A 52 -1.43 16.31 -2.43
CA ARG A 52 -1.99 15.27 -3.28
C ARG A 52 -0.93 14.66 -4.20
N ALA A 53 0.00 15.47 -4.70
CA ALA A 53 1.09 14.99 -5.55
C ALA A 53 2.02 14.02 -4.80
N SER A 54 2.39 14.36 -3.57
CA SER A 54 3.24 13.48 -2.74
C SER A 54 2.52 12.20 -2.35
N LEU A 55 1.23 12.29 -2.03
CA LEU A 55 0.41 11.12 -1.73
C LEU A 55 0.31 10.21 -2.96
N ALA A 56 -0.02 10.78 -4.11
CA ALA A 56 -0.11 10.03 -5.37
C ALA A 56 1.21 9.32 -5.70
N LYS A 57 2.32 10.03 -5.52
CA LYS A 57 3.66 9.48 -5.79
C LYS A 57 3.94 8.28 -4.88
N ALA A 58 3.71 8.42 -3.59
CA ALA A 58 3.96 7.34 -2.62
C ALA A 58 3.13 6.10 -2.96
N VAL A 59 1.83 6.28 -3.23
CA VAL A 59 0.93 5.19 -3.57
C VAL A 59 1.35 4.52 -4.89
N ARG A 60 1.54 5.31 -5.94
CA ARG A 60 1.87 4.77 -7.27
C ARG A 60 3.20 4.03 -7.29
N LEU A 61 4.25 4.62 -6.72
CA LEU A 61 5.57 3.98 -6.70
C LEU A 61 5.55 2.67 -5.91
N SER A 62 4.92 2.66 -4.75
CA SER A 62 4.91 1.46 -3.91
C SER A 62 4.04 0.34 -4.49
N VAL A 63 2.90 0.66 -5.09
CA VAL A 63 2.07 -0.35 -5.76
C VAL A 63 2.79 -0.91 -6.98
N ARG A 64 3.43 -0.05 -7.78
CA ARG A 64 4.19 -0.50 -8.94
C ARG A 64 5.41 -1.33 -8.54
N MET A 65 6.04 -1.00 -7.41
CA MET A 65 7.13 -1.82 -6.88
C MET A 65 6.64 -3.23 -6.52
N LEU A 66 5.46 -3.34 -5.91
CA LEU A 66 4.86 -4.65 -5.65
C LEU A 66 4.72 -5.45 -6.95
N ALA A 67 4.18 -4.83 -7.99
CA ALA A 67 4.01 -5.50 -9.29
C ALA A 67 5.36 -5.83 -9.95
N GLN A 68 6.38 -5.01 -9.73
CA GLN A 68 7.72 -5.28 -10.25
C GLN A 68 8.37 -6.47 -9.55
N GLU A 69 8.20 -6.58 -8.23
CA GLU A 69 8.77 -7.67 -7.45
C GLU A 69 7.98 -8.97 -7.55
N ALA A 70 6.68 -8.87 -7.76
CA ALA A 70 5.78 -10.01 -7.90
C ALA A 70 5.00 -9.90 -9.21
N PRO A 71 5.67 -10.03 -10.37
CA PRO A 71 5.01 -9.86 -11.65
C PRO A 71 4.00 -10.97 -11.92
N GLY A 72 2.95 -10.63 -12.67
CA GLY A 72 1.91 -11.58 -13.06
C GLY A 72 0.58 -10.89 -13.30
N HIS A 73 -0.46 -11.70 -13.50
CA HIS A 73 -1.79 -11.23 -13.83
C HIS A 73 -2.89 -11.94 -13.04
N SER A 74 -2.54 -12.59 -11.92
CA SER A 74 -3.50 -13.38 -11.16
C SER A 74 -4.25 -12.58 -10.10
N VAL A 75 -3.69 -11.45 -9.65
CA VAL A 75 -4.31 -10.58 -8.63
C VAL A 75 -4.26 -9.13 -9.12
N GLU A 76 -5.38 -8.42 -8.97
CA GLU A 76 -5.42 -6.98 -9.22
C GLU A 76 -5.48 -6.24 -7.90
N VAL A 77 -4.55 -5.28 -7.72
CA VAL A 77 -4.51 -4.40 -6.55
C VAL A 77 -4.97 -3.01 -6.98
N ARG A 78 -6.01 -2.51 -6.32
CA ARG A 78 -6.60 -1.20 -6.59
C ARG A 78 -6.48 -0.30 -5.37
N VAL A 79 -5.95 0.89 -5.57
CA VAL A 79 -5.89 1.95 -4.54
C VAL A 79 -6.44 3.22 -5.18
N PRO A 80 -7.78 3.34 -5.25
CA PRO A 80 -8.39 4.51 -5.86
C PRO A 80 -8.10 5.80 -5.08
N PRO A 81 -8.02 6.93 -5.75
CA PRO A 81 -8.14 7.14 -7.19
C PRO A 81 -6.79 7.08 -7.93
N PHE A 82 -5.75 6.53 -7.32
CA PHE A 82 -4.38 6.71 -7.80
C PHE A 82 -3.88 5.63 -8.75
N VAL A 83 -4.20 4.34 -8.50
CA VAL A 83 -3.55 3.27 -9.25
C VAL A 83 -4.34 1.96 -9.17
N ALA A 84 -4.20 1.16 -10.22
CA ALA A 84 -4.58 -0.25 -10.23
C ALA A 84 -3.52 -1.00 -11.02
N VAL A 85 -3.04 -2.12 -10.47
CA VAL A 85 -2.04 -2.95 -11.14
C VAL A 85 -2.42 -4.42 -11.04
N GLN A 86 -1.95 -5.21 -11.98
CA GLN A 86 -1.99 -6.66 -11.89
C GLN A 86 -0.63 -7.15 -11.41
N CYS A 87 -0.63 -8.19 -10.59
CA CYS A 87 0.58 -8.76 -10.01
C CYS A 87 0.36 -10.24 -9.68
N ILE A 88 1.43 -10.86 -9.22
CA ILE A 88 1.49 -12.26 -8.77
C ILE A 88 1.26 -13.24 -9.92
N GLU A 89 2.21 -14.15 -10.07
CA GLU A 89 2.14 -15.22 -11.05
C GLU A 89 1.05 -16.21 -10.67
N GLY A 90 0.36 -16.75 -11.68
CA GLY A 90 -0.68 -17.73 -11.47
C GLY A 90 -1.50 -17.96 -12.74
N PRO A 91 -2.56 -18.76 -12.65
CA PRO A 91 -3.41 -19.02 -13.80
C PRO A 91 -3.96 -17.73 -14.39
N ARG A 92 -3.84 -17.59 -15.72
CA ARG A 92 -4.33 -16.43 -16.43
C ARG A 92 -5.83 -16.54 -16.62
N HIS A 93 -6.55 -15.49 -16.20
CA HIS A 93 -7.98 -15.39 -16.48
C HIS A 93 -8.17 -14.75 -17.84
N THR A 94 -8.96 -15.40 -18.71
CA THR A 94 -9.09 -15.01 -20.11
C THR A 94 -10.40 -14.26 -20.42
N ARG A 95 -11.30 -14.13 -19.46
CA ARG A 95 -12.60 -13.48 -19.70
C ARG A 95 -13.03 -12.63 -18.51
N GLY A 96 -13.48 -11.41 -18.81
CA GLY A 96 -14.17 -10.54 -17.86
C GLY A 96 -13.32 -10.00 -16.73
N THR A 97 -13.93 -9.90 -15.56
CA THR A 97 -13.30 -9.36 -14.37
C THR A 97 -12.14 -10.23 -13.90
N PRO A 98 -11.03 -9.64 -13.43
CA PRO A 98 -9.96 -10.43 -12.80
C PRO A 98 -10.50 -11.32 -11.69
N PRO A 99 -10.02 -12.58 -11.58
CA PRO A 99 -10.57 -13.52 -10.60
C PRO A 99 -10.27 -13.16 -9.16
N ASN A 100 -9.23 -12.35 -8.92
CA ASN A 100 -8.80 -11.94 -7.59
C ASN A 100 -8.58 -10.43 -7.61
N VAL A 101 -9.34 -9.71 -6.80
CA VAL A 101 -9.25 -8.25 -6.71
C VAL A 101 -9.17 -7.87 -5.25
N VAL A 102 -8.23 -6.98 -4.92
CA VAL A 102 -8.16 -6.35 -3.62
C VAL A 102 -8.18 -4.83 -3.82
N GLU A 103 -9.08 -4.17 -3.10
CA GLU A 103 -9.23 -2.72 -3.18
C GLU A 103 -9.19 -2.13 -1.78
N MET A 104 -8.45 -1.04 -1.63
CA MET A 104 -8.26 -0.41 -0.33
C MET A 104 -8.00 1.08 -0.44
N SER A 105 -8.16 1.77 0.68
CA SER A 105 -7.86 3.20 0.76
C SER A 105 -6.34 3.45 0.75
N PRO A 106 -5.91 4.68 0.37
CA PRO A 106 -4.50 5.02 0.36
C PRO A 106 -3.78 4.84 1.70
N GLU A 107 -4.39 5.24 2.82
CA GLU A 107 -3.76 5.12 4.13
C GLU A 107 -3.56 3.65 4.53
N ILE A 108 -4.50 2.78 4.22
CA ILE A 108 -4.34 1.35 4.50
C ILE A 108 -3.23 0.78 3.63
N TRP A 109 -3.21 1.11 2.35
CA TRP A 109 -2.14 0.65 1.47
C TRP A 109 -0.77 1.10 1.95
N LEU A 110 -0.62 2.39 2.29
CA LEU A 110 0.65 2.92 2.76
C LEU A 110 1.09 2.26 4.06
N GLY A 111 0.16 1.96 4.96
CA GLY A 111 0.44 1.23 6.19
C GLY A 111 0.96 -0.19 5.92
N LEU A 112 0.34 -0.90 4.98
CA LEU A 112 0.78 -2.23 4.57
C LEU A 112 2.14 -2.18 3.87
N ALA A 113 2.30 -1.25 2.94
CA ALA A 113 3.52 -1.13 2.13
C ALA A 113 4.75 -0.80 2.98
N SER A 114 4.57 -0.03 4.04
CA SER A 114 5.65 0.43 4.92
C SER A 114 5.89 -0.47 6.14
N GLY A 115 4.99 -1.42 6.39
CA GLY A 115 5.12 -2.33 7.53
C GLY A 115 4.52 -1.84 8.83
N MET A 116 3.72 -0.77 8.82
CA MET A 116 3.03 -0.29 10.02
C MET A 116 1.94 -1.25 10.48
N ILE A 117 1.24 -1.88 9.53
CA ILE A 117 0.14 -2.79 9.76
C ILE A 117 0.31 -4.03 8.89
N THR A 118 -0.36 -5.11 9.28
CA THR A 118 -0.40 -6.35 8.52
C THR A 118 -1.74 -6.51 7.83
N LEU A 119 -1.78 -7.32 6.79
CA LEU A 119 -3.02 -7.60 6.06
C LEU A 119 -4.11 -8.16 6.99
N GLU A 120 -3.74 -9.05 7.91
CA GLU A 120 -4.69 -9.62 8.86
C GLU A 120 -5.35 -8.56 9.74
N GLN A 121 -4.58 -7.56 10.18
CA GLN A 121 -5.09 -6.50 11.07
C GLN A 121 -6.16 -5.64 10.39
N VAL A 122 -6.09 -5.49 9.07
CA VAL A 122 -6.98 -4.58 8.34
C VAL A 122 -7.92 -5.29 7.36
N GLN A 123 -7.94 -6.61 7.40
CA GLN A 123 -8.71 -7.43 6.45
C GLN A 123 -10.18 -7.03 6.38
N ALA A 124 -10.79 -6.68 7.52
CA ALA A 124 -12.19 -6.25 7.58
C ALA A 124 -12.45 -4.88 6.94
N HIS A 125 -11.39 -4.12 6.64
CA HIS A 125 -11.46 -2.77 6.07
C HIS A 125 -11.03 -2.72 4.61
N ILE A 126 -10.84 -3.88 3.99
CA ILE A 126 -10.39 -4.03 2.61
C ILE A 126 -11.44 -4.86 1.85
N ASP A 127 -11.75 -4.45 0.63
CA ASP A 127 -12.60 -5.25 -0.26
C ASP A 127 -11.74 -6.29 -0.96
N MET A 128 -12.00 -7.55 -0.65
CA MET A 128 -11.25 -8.68 -1.21
C MET A 128 -12.20 -9.67 -1.86
N SER A 129 -11.91 -10.05 -3.09
CA SER A 129 -12.65 -11.08 -3.80
C SER A 129 -11.69 -12.05 -4.49
N GLY A 130 -12.06 -13.33 -4.49
CA GLY A 130 -11.25 -14.39 -5.07
C GLY A 130 -10.44 -15.14 -4.02
N THR A 131 -9.90 -16.28 -4.41
CA THR A 131 -9.22 -17.20 -3.50
C THR A 131 -7.74 -16.89 -3.28
N ARG A 132 -7.14 -16.06 -4.17
CA ARG A 132 -5.70 -15.81 -4.15
C ARG A 132 -5.31 -14.42 -3.64
N VAL A 133 -6.28 -13.57 -3.31
CA VAL A 133 -5.98 -12.19 -2.89
C VAL A 133 -5.09 -12.13 -1.65
N ALA A 134 -5.21 -13.10 -0.75
CA ALA A 134 -4.39 -13.13 0.46
C ALA A 134 -2.91 -13.33 0.17
N GLU A 135 -2.55 -13.80 -1.03
CA GLU A 135 -1.15 -13.99 -1.42
C GLU A 135 -0.37 -12.67 -1.48
N ILE A 136 -1.04 -11.53 -1.60
CA ILE A 136 -0.34 -10.24 -1.55
C ILE A 136 0.41 -10.06 -0.23
N GLY A 137 -0.09 -10.65 0.85
CA GLY A 137 0.56 -10.60 2.16
C GLY A 137 1.98 -11.15 2.17
N ASN A 138 2.28 -12.09 1.25
CA ASN A 138 3.62 -12.68 1.13
C ASN A 138 4.64 -11.67 0.56
N HIS A 139 4.16 -10.58 -0.03
CA HIS A 139 4.99 -9.56 -0.67
C HIS A 139 4.98 -8.24 0.08
N LEU A 140 4.40 -8.22 1.28
CA LEU A 140 4.33 -7.04 2.13
C LEU A 140 5.20 -7.22 3.37
N PRO A 141 5.83 -6.17 3.89
CA PRO A 141 5.84 -4.81 3.33
C PRO A 141 6.64 -4.72 2.03
N VAL A 142 6.36 -3.69 1.23
CA VAL A 142 7.11 -3.42 0.00
C VAL A 142 8.49 -2.83 0.36
N ALA A 143 8.51 -1.93 1.33
CA ALA A 143 9.74 -1.37 1.87
C ALA A 143 9.48 -0.95 3.32
N ARG A 144 10.08 -1.66 4.26
CA ARG A 144 9.90 -1.33 5.68
C ARG A 144 10.58 0.00 6.00
N ILE A 145 9.84 0.86 6.67
CA ILE A 145 10.34 2.11 7.23
C ILE A 145 10.16 2.08 8.74
N SER A 146 11.02 2.75 9.45
CA SER A 146 10.99 2.76 10.91
C SER A 146 11.19 4.16 11.45
#